data_642cd7efd6301125de87d7e2477b39f1
#
_entry.id   642cd7efd6301125de87d7e2477b39f1
#
_cell.length_a   1.000
_cell.length_b   1.000
_cell.length_c   1.000
_cell.angle_alpha   90.00
_cell.angle_beta   90.00
_cell.angle_gamma   90.00
#
_symmetry.space_group_name_H-M   'P 1'
#
loop_
_entity.id
_entity.type
_entity.pdbx_description
1 polymer ?
#
loop_
_entity_poly.entity_id
_entity_poly.type
_entity_poly.pdbx_seq_one_letter_code
_entity_poly.pdbx_strand_id
1 'polypeptide(L)'
;MKTICMMRDLYKALAEFEAQFEKEYDLSLNEAMILCALQEAKEEMTSTALSARTGMAASHTSKVIRAVEEKELIKRALGKTDKRQMYFSLTPKGKERLKELNLEKVEVPERLKGVISGLDKG
;
A
#
# COMPACT_ATOMS: atom_id res chain seq x y z
N MET A 1 -7.97 31.43 -4.11
CA MET A 1 -7.83 30.24 -3.27
C MET A 1 -6.67 29.38 -3.74
N LYS A 2 -5.49 29.90 -3.50
CA LYS A 2 -4.25 29.29 -3.97
C LYS A 2 -4.03 27.87 -3.40
N THR A 3 -4.34 27.67 -2.11
CA THR A 3 -4.16 26.37 -1.45
C THR A 3 -5.02 25.28 -2.10
N ILE A 4 -6.27 25.60 -2.40
CA ILE A 4 -7.19 24.62 -3.03
C ILE A 4 -6.69 24.24 -4.42
N CYS A 5 -6.19 25.21 -5.18
CA CYS A 5 -5.65 24.95 -6.51
C CYS A 5 -4.40 24.06 -6.43
N MET A 6 -3.56 24.30 -5.43
CA MET A 6 -2.38 23.47 -5.19
C MET A 6 -2.76 22.03 -4.81
N MET A 7 -3.78 21.87 -3.97
CA MET A 7 -4.27 20.54 -3.62
C MET A 7 -4.81 19.80 -4.84
N ARG A 8 -5.56 20.50 -5.68
CA ARG A 8 -6.04 19.92 -6.96
C ARG A 8 -4.87 19.41 -7.79
N ASP A 9 -3.81 20.21 -7.89
CA ASP A 9 -2.63 19.84 -8.67
C ASP A 9 -1.91 18.63 -8.10
N LEU A 10 -1.85 18.53 -6.76
CA LEU A 10 -1.28 17.35 -6.09
C LEU A 10 -2.12 16.10 -6.35
N TYR A 11 -3.46 16.22 -6.30
CA TYR A 11 -4.36 15.13 -6.62
C TYR A 11 -4.13 14.61 -8.03
N LYS A 12 -4.00 15.53 -8.98
CA LYS A 12 -3.76 15.17 -10.39
C LYS A 12 -2.43 14.44 -10.55
N ALA A 13 -1.39 14.93 -9.91
CA ALA A 13 -0.07 14.31 -9.96
C ALA A 13 -0.11 12.91 -9.34
N LEU A 14 -0.80 12.75 -8.22
CA LEU A 14 -0.94 11.45 -7.56
C LEU A 14 -1.73 10.47 -8.43
N ALA A 15 -2.81 10.93 -9.05
CA ALA A 15 -3.61 10.09 -9.94
C ALA A 15 -2.81 9.60 -11.15
N GLU A 16 -1.97 10.46 -11.72
CA GLU A 16 -1.08 10.10 -12.81
C GLU A 16 -0.07 9.04 -12.37
N PHE A 17 0.49 9.20 -11.19
CA PHE A 17 1.43 8.23 -10.62
C PHE A 17 0.74 6.88 -10.41
N GLU A 18 -0.46 6.88 -9.83
CA GLU A 18 -1.22 5.65 -9.60
C GLU A 18 -1.49 4.90 -10.89
N ALA A 19 -1.87 5.63 -11.96
CA ALA A 19 -2.15 5.00 -13.25
C ALA A 19 -0.91 4.33 -13.85
N GLN A 20 0.22 5.01 -13.79
CA GLN A 20 1.48 4.46 -14.29
C GLN A 20 1.96 3.29 -13.43
N PHE A 21 1.80 3.40 -12.11
CA PHE A 21 2.16 2.37 -11.16
C PHE A 21 1.40 1.07 -11.44
N GLU A 22 0.07 1.18 -11.58
CA GLU A 22 -0.79 0.02 -11.85
C GLU A 22 -0.46 -0.62 -13.19
N LYS A 23 -0.14 0.19 -14.18
CA LYS A 23 0.25 -0.30 -15.50
C LYS A 23 1.57 -1.07 -15.45
N GLU A 24 2.54 -0.57 -14.70
CA GLU A 24 3.87 -1.18 -14.61
C GLU A 24 3.88 -2.44 -13.77
N TYR A 25 3.17 -2.43 -12.63
CA TYR A 25 3.28 -3.51 -11.64
C TYR A 25 2.06 -4.43 -11.54
N ASP A 26 0.97 -4.13 -12.22
CA ASP A 26 -0.29 -4.88 -12.12
C ASP A 26 -0.79 -4.94 -10.66
N LEU A 27 -0.58 -3.85 -9.94
CA LEU A 27 -1.03 -3.64 -8.56
C LEU A 27 -1.53 -2.22 -8.43
N SER A 28 -2.61 -2.02 -7.70
CA SER A 28 -3.00 -0.66 -7.34
C SER A 28 -2.05 -0.15 -6.27
N LEU A 29 -1.98 1.15 -6.11
CA LEU A 29 -1.15 1.75 -5.08
C LEU A 29 -1.62 1.32 -3.69
N ASN A 30 -2.94 1.20 -3.49
CA ASN A 30 -3.50 0.74 -2.22
C ASN A 30 -3.11 -0.72 -1.93
N GLU A 31 -3.07 -1.57 -2.94
CA GLU A 31 -2.59 -2.94 -2.78
C GLU A 31 -1.12 -2.97 -2.36
N ALA A 32 -0.30 -2.15 -3.01
CA ALA A 32 1.11 -2.04 -2.65
C ALA A 32 1.31 -1.53 -1.22
N MET A 33 0.45 -0.62 -0.77
CA MET A 33 0.49 -0.11 0.61
C MET A 33 0.26 -1.22 1.64
N ILE A 34 -0.62 -2.17 1.35
CA ILE A 34 -0.85 -3.32 2.23
C ILE A 34 0.43 -4.16 2.33
N LEU A 35 1.06 -4.45 1.19
CA LEU A 35 2.30 -5.21 1.17
C LEU A 35 3.41 -4.50 1.94
N CYS A 36 3.52 -3.20 1.75
CA CYS A 36 4.52 -2.37 2.41
C CYS A 36 4.31 -2.37 3.93
N ALA A 37 3.07 -2.23 4.38
CA ALA A 37 2.73 -2.24 5.80
C ALA A 37 3.11 -3.56 6.46
N LEU A 38 2.85 -4.69 5.80
CA LEU A 38 3.20 -6.00 6.31
C LEU A 38 4.72 -6.19 6.38
N GLN A 39 5.45 -5.67 5.40
CA GLN A 39 6.91 -5.73 5.40
C GLN A 39 7.51 -4.91 6.55
N GLU A 40 6.99 -3.70 6.75
CA GLU A 40 7.48 -2.80 7.80
C GLU A 40 7.22 -3.36 9.20
N ALA A 41 6.06 -3.99 9.39
CA ALA A 41 5.68 -4.55 10.67
C ALA A 41 6.52 -5.77 11.05
N LYS A 42 7.07 -6.48 10.07
CA LYS A 42 7.86 -7.71 10.24
C LYS A 42 7.11 -8.83 10.96
N GLU A 43 5.80 -8.69 11.07
CA GLU A 43 4.92 -9.67 11.72
C GLU A 43 3.55 -9.64 11.06
N GLU A 44 2.73 -10.64 11.37
CA GLU A 44 1.37 -10.68 10.85
C GLU A 44 0.51 -9.57 11.48
N MET A 45 -0.47 -9.09 10.73
CA MET A 45 -1.34 -8.00 11.16
C MET A 45 -2.80 -8.34 10.91
N THR A 46 -3.67 -7.81 11.76
CA THR A 46 -5.11 -7.89 11.56
C THR A 46 -5.57 -6.85 10.54
N SER A 47 -6.78 -7.03 10.01
CA SER A 47 -7.41 -6.04 9.13
C SER A 47 -7.52 -4.68 9.80
N THR A 48 -7.87 -4.64 11.09
CA THR A 48 -7.96 -3.40 11.86
C THR A 48 -6.61 -2.70 11.95
N ALA A 49 -5.54 -3.45 12.21
CA ALA A 49 -4.18 -2.91 12.28
C ALA A 49 -3.74 -2.36 10.92
N LEU A 50 -4.06 -3.07 9.84
CA LEU A 50 -3.73 -2.62 8.48
C LEU A 50 -4.50 -1.35 8.11
N SER A 51 -5.77 -1.26 8.50
CA SER A 51 -6.58 -0.06 8.29
C SER A 51 -5.95 1.15 8.99
N ALA A 52 -5.55 0.97 10.25
CA ALA A 52 -4.89 2.04 11.02
C ALA A 52 -3.56 2.45 10.40
N ARG A 53 -2.77 1.47 9.96
CA ARG A 53 -1.43 1.72 9.39
C ARG A 53 -1.48 2.44 8.05
N THR A 54 -2.45 2.09 7.21
CA THR A 54 -2.57 2.67 5.87
C THR A 54 -3.42 3.94 5.83
N GLY A 55 -4.24 4.16 6.84
CA GLY A 55 -5.16 5.29 6.86
C GLY A 55 -6.43 5.07 6.02
N MET A 56 -6.59 3.90 5.43
CA MET A 56 -7.79 3.58 4.65
C MET A 56 -8.95 3.23 5.58
N ALA A 57 -10.18 3.52 5.16
CA ALA A 57 -11.37 3.12 5.89
C ALA A 57 -11.46 1.59 5.98
N ALA A 58 -12.04 1.07 7.06
CA ALA A 58 -12.13 -0.37 7.31
C ALA A 58 -12.75 -1.15 6.15
N SER A 59 -13.85 -0.64 5.59
CA SER A 59 -14.54 -1.30 4.47
C SER A 59 -13.66 -1.35 3.21
N HIS A 60 -12.92 -0.28 2.95
CA HIS A 60 -12.01 -0.22 1.81
C HIS A 60 -10.82 -1.16 2.03
N THR A 61 -10.25 -1.16 3.25
CA THR A 61 -9.16 -2.04 3.62
C THR A 61 -9.51 -3.51 3.36
N SER A 62 -10.70 -3.93 3.75
CA SER A 62 -11.17 -5.32 3.55
C SER A 62 -11.21 -5.69 2.07
N LYS A 63 -11.65 -4.76 1.21
CA LYS A 63 -11.69 -5.00 -0.24
C LYS A 63 -10.27 -5.13 -0.81
N VAL A 64 -9.38 -4.27 -0.38
CA VAL A 64 -7.98 -4.27 -0.86
C VAL A 64 -7.27 -5.55 -0.41
N ILE A 65 -7.46 -5.95 0.85
CA ILE A 65 -6.91 -7.20 1.38
C ILE A 65 -7.36 -8.40 0.53
N ARG A 66 -8.66 -8.45 0.22
CA ARG A 66 -9.20 -9.53 -0.60
C ARG A 66 -8.56 -9.58 -1.99
N ALA A 67 -8.37 -8.41 -2.61
CA ALA A 67 -7.73 -8.32 -3.91
C ALA A 67 -6.28 -8.84 -3.87
N VAL A 68 -5.54 -8.49 -2.82
CA VAL A 68 -4.16 -8.92 -2.65
C VAL A 68 -4.07 -10.42 -2.36
N GLU A 69 -5.04 -10.96 -1.61
CA GLU A 69 -5.13 -12.39 -1.37
C GLU A 69 -5.41 -13.17 -2.66
N GLU A 70 -6.29 -12.65 -3.50
CA GLU A 70 -6.60 -13.27 -4.79
C GLU A 70 -5.38 -13.35 -5.69
N LYS A 71 -4.46 -12.41 -5.56
CA LYS A 71 -3.18 -12.42 -6.28
C LYS A 71 -2.13 -13.30 -5.59
N GLU A 72 -2.49 -13.92 -4.47
CA GLU A 72 -1.63 -14.82 -3.70
C GLU A 72 -0.37 -14.14 -3.13
N LEU A 73 -0.46 -12.84 -2.90
CA LEU A 73 0.65 -12.06 -2.36
C LEU A 73 0.65 -12.02 -0.83
N ILE A 74 -0.50 -12.28 -0.23
CA ILE A 74 -0.66 -12.43 1.22
C ILE A 74 -1.49 -13.66 1.51
N LYS A 75 -1.39 -14.13 2.74
CA LYS A 75 -2.18 -15.27 3.23
C LYS A 75 -2.80 -14.91 4.57
N ARG A 76 -3.89 -15.58 4.92
CA ARG A 76 -4.55 -15.40 6.20
C ARG A 76 -4.40 -16.63 7.06
N ALA A 77 -4.40 -16.42 8.37
CA ALA A 77 -4.38 -17.51 9.36
C ALA A 77 -5.08 -17.04 10.62
N LEU A 78 -5.66 -17.96 11.35
CA LEU A 78 -6.24 -17.65 12.65
C LEU A 78 -5.12 -17.31 13.63
N GLY A 79 -5.39 -16.37 14.53
CA GLY A 79 -4.43 -15.98 15.54
C GLY A 79 -4.09 -17.13 16.49
N LYS A 80 -2.86 -17.20 16.92
CA LYS A 80 -2.39 -18.23 17.86
C LYS A 80 -2.92 -17.99 19.27
N THR A 81 -2.98 -16.72 19.67
CA THR A 81 -3.43 -16.32 20.99
C THR A 81 -4.93 -16.10 21.02
N ASP A 82 -5.47 -15.43 20.00
CA ASP A 82 -6.91 -15.21 19.85
C ASP A 82 -7.36 -15.83 18.53
N LYS A 83 -7.97 -17.01 18.60
CA LYS A 83 -8.42 -17.76 17.44
C LYS A 83 -9.61 -17.14 16.73
N ARG A 84 -10.21 -16.08 17.30
CA ARG A 84 -11.29 -15.33 16.65
C ARG A 84 -10.75 -14.26 15.71
N GLN A 85 -9.46 -13.92 15.85
CA GLN A 85 -8.80 -12.92 15.03
C GLN A 85 -8.19 -13.55 13.79
N MET A 86 -8.36 -12.90 12.67
CA MET A 86 -7.71 -13.28 11.42
C MET A 86 -6.49 -12.40 11.21
N TYR A 87 -5.35 -13.03 10.94
CA TYR A 87 -4.08 -12.34 10.69
C TYR A 87 -3.63 -12.54 9.26
N PHE A 88 -2.95 -11.54 8.74
CA PHE A 88 -2.43 -11.53 7.37
C PHE A 88 -0.92 -11.42 7.39
N SER A 89 -0.26 -12.11 6.48
CA SER A 89 1.20 -12.07 6.33
C SER A 89 1.57 -12.21 4.86
N LEU A 90 2.79 -11.78 4.52
CA LEU A 90 3.29 -11.89 3.15
C LEU A 90 3.58 -13.34 2.80
N THR A 91 3.23 -13.72 1.58
CA THR A 91 3.67 -14.99 0.99
C THR A 91 5.07 -14.78 0.40
N PRO A 92 5.81 -15.85 0.05
CA PRO A 92 7.06 -15.71 -0.69
C PRO A 92 6.88 -14.91 -1.99
N LYS A 93 5.76 -15.11 -2.68
CA LYS A 93 5.41 -14.35 -3.87
C LYS A 93 5.24 -12.86 -3.57
N GLY A 94 4.60 -12.54 -2.43
CA GLY A 94 4.43 -11.15 -1.97
C GLY A 94 5.76 -10.48 -1.69
N LYS A 95 6.67 -11.19 -1.03
CA LYS A 95 8.01 -10.68 -0.74
C LYS A 95 8.79 -10.40 -2.02
N GLU A 96 8.67 -11.29 -3.00
CA GLU A 96 9.33 -11.12 -4.29
C GLU A 96 8.77 -9.92 -5.04
N ARG A 97 7.45 -9.72 -5.00
CA ARG A 97 6.80 -8.57 -5.63
C ARG A 97 7.29 -7.26 -5.02
N LEU A 98 7.48 -7.22 -3.69
CA LEU A 98 8.01 -6.04 -3.01
C LEU A 98 9.43 -5.69 -3.50
N LYS A 99 10.26 -6.69 -3.77
CA LYS A 99 11.59 -6.44 -4.33
C LYS A 99 11.50 -5.76 -5.70
N GLU A 100 10.53 -6.16 -6.52
CA GLU A 100 10.30 -5.54 -7.82
C GLU A 100 9.85 -4.08 -7.66
N LEU A 101 8.99 -3.82 -6.67
CA LEU A 101 8.52 -2.46 -6.39
C LEU A 101 9.66 -1.54 -5.95
N ASN A 102 10.64 -2.08 -5.22
CA ASN A 102 11.79 -1.31 -4.74
C ASN A 102 12.73 -0.88 -5.87
N LEU A 103 12.56 -1.43 -7.08
CA LEU A 103 13.34 -0.99 -8.25
C LEU A 103 12.89 0.37 -8.78
N GLU A 104 11.76 0.86 -8.28
CA GLU A 104 11.23 2.19 -8.58
C GLU A 104 11.21 2.53 -10.08
N LYS A 105 10.64 1.64 -10.88
CA LYS A 105 10.55 1.81 -12.33
C LYS A 105 9.58 2.91 -12.77
N VAL A 106 8.71 3.36 -11.89
CA VAL A 106 7.73 4.41 -12.18
C VAL A 106 8.26 5.74 -11.67
N GLU A 107 8.36 6.71 -12.58
CA GLU A 107 8.86 8.03 -12.24
C GLU A 107 7.87 8.78 -11.36
N VAL A 108 8.38 9.39 -10.29
CA VAL A 108 7.57 10.23 -9.39
C VAL A 108 7.39 11.60 -10.05
N PRO A 109 6.15 12.09 -10.19
CA PRO A 109 5.92 13.43 -10.74
C PRO A 109 6.70 14.49 -9.98
N GLU A 110 7.20 15.48 -10.70
CA GLU A 110 8.03 16.55 -10.13
C GLU A 110 7.36 17.23 -8.93
N ARG A 111 6.05 17.46 -9.01
CA ARG A 111 5.29 18.12 -7.93
C ARG A 111 5.29 17.34 -6.64
N LEU A 112 5.47 16.00 -6.70
CA LEU A 112 5.47 15.13 -5.53
C LEU A 112 6.87 14.88 -4.97
N LYS A 113 7.92 15.14 -5.75
CA LYS A 113 9.30 14.85 -5.31
C LYS A 113 9.69 15.55 -4.02
N GLY A 114 9.32 16.83 -3.89
CA GLY A 114 9.62 17.58 -2.67
C GLY A 114 8.90 17.05 -1.44
N VAL A 115 7.63 16.66 -1.62
CA VAL A 115 6.81 16.09 -0.54
C VAL A 115 7.41 14.76 -0.08
N ILE A 116 7.72 13.88 -1.02
CA ILE A 116 8.28 12.56 -0.72
C ILE A 116 9.65 12.70 -0.07
N SER A 117 10.50 13.57 -0.55
CA SER A 117 11.81 13.84 0.04
C SER A 117 11.68 14.33 1.48
N GLY A 118 10.67 15.18 1.76
CA GLY A 118 10.39 15.66 3.10
C GLY A 118 9.97 14.54 4.05
N LEU A 119 9.14 13.61 3.57
CA LEU A 119 8.69 12.46 4.36
C LEU A 119 9.85 11.49 4.67
N ASP A 120 10.75 11.32 3.71
CA ASP A 120 11.90 10.43 3.86
C ASP A 120 12.88 10.93 4.93
N LYS A 121 12.92 12.25 5.14
CA LYS A 121 13.76 12.89 6.16
C LYS A 121 13.12 12.89 7.55
N GLY A 122 11.82 12.65 7.60
CA GLY A 122 11.06 12.63 8.85
C GLY A 122 11.14 11.28 9.56
#